data_38f7644368d57b93f7955c2051cebc33
#
_entry.id   38f7644368d57b93f7955c2051cebc33
#
_cell.length_a   1.000
_cell.length_b   1.000
_cell.length_c   1.000
_cell.angle_alpha   90.00
_cell.angle_beta   90.00
_cell.angle_gamma   90.00
#
_symmetry.space_group_name_H-M   'P 1'
#
loop_
_entity.id
_entity.type
_entity.pdbx_description
1 polymer ?
#
loop_
_entity_poly.entity_id
_entity_poly.type
_entity_poly.pdbx_seq_one_letter_code
_entity_poly.pdbx_strand_id
1 'polypeptide(L)'
;SCFAGQHFALGLFLFALLICGIPCMAVKSLQYQANMTSLNDIRFGFNCSMMRAWWGMLGLPVLLALVFWFALYLIAQVTTSIGGLFFNLVALSLLSAIGLGVVHGITYSKWMPLLGNNATFGIHKFSIQVNVKECIKGCMLAILTMVPFIIVIGIMIAPVFQQLMMMTMLGRSDAGSEFVLQYYPQIMASYFLYFVAILV
;
A
#
# COMPACT_ATOMS: atom_id res chain seq x y z
N SER A 1 25.28 21.77 -8.86
CA SER A 1 24.03 20.96 -9.09
C SER A 1 24.26 19.48 -9.37
N CYS A 2 25.44 19.05 -9.86
CA CYS A 2 25.72 17.62 -10.11
C CYS A 2 25.82 16.76 -8.83
N PHE A 3 26.33 17.29 -7.73
CA PHE A 3 26.48 16.55 -6.47
C PHE A 3 25.14 16.13 -5.83
N ALA A 4 24.12 16.99 -5.93
CA ALA A 4 22.78 16.66 -5.39
C ALA A 4 22.11 15.49 -6.13
N GLY A 5 22.33 15.40 -7.45
CA GLY A 5 21.79 14.30 -8.25
C GLY A 5 22.44 12.95 -7.96
N GLN A 6 23.74 12.92 -7.65
CA GLN A 6 24.45 11.66 -7.33
C GLN A 6 23.96 11.07 -6.00
N HIS A 7 23.76 11.90 -4.97
CA HIS A 7 23.24 11.46 -3.68
C HIS A 7 21.80 10.94 -3.77
N PHE A 8 20.97 11.57 -4.62
CA PHE A 8 19.61 11.14 -4.86
C PHE A 8 19.54 9.77 -5.57
N ALA A 9 20.36 9.59 -6.61
CA ALA A 9 20.44 8.32 -7.33
C ALA A 9 20.95 7.17 -6.44
N LEU A 10 21.96 7.44 -5.61
CA LEU A 10 22.48 6.47 -4.65
C LEU A 10 21.46 6.11 -3.58
N GLY A 11 20.69 7.09 -3.08
CA GLY A 11 19.58 6.87 -2.14
C GLY A 11 18.49 5.99 -2.74
N LEU A 12 18.07 6.23 -3.99
CA LEU A 12 17.11 5.40 -4.72
C LEU A 12 17.62 3.98 -4.93
N PHE A 13 18.89 3.81 -5.28
CA PHE A 13 19.51 2.49 -5.47
C PHE A 13 19.51 1.69 -4.16
N LEU A 14 19.93 2.29 -3.05
CA LEU A 14 19.93 1.65 -1.74
C LEU A 14 18.50 1.29 -1.31
N PHE A 15 17.52 2.16 -1.54
CA PHE A 15 16.12 1.91 -1.23
C PHE A 15 15.56 0.74 -2.06
N ALA A 16 15.86 0.67 -3.36
CA ALA A 16 15.47 -0.44 -4.22
C ALA A 16 16.08 -1.76 -3.74
N LEU A 17 17.35 -1.73 -3.31
CA LEU A 17 18.07 -2.90 -2.80
C LEU A 17 17.47 -3.41 -1.49
N LEU A 18 17.06 -2.49 -0.59
CA LEU A 18 16.33 -2.83 0.64
C LEU A 18 15.00 -3.49 0.33
N ILE A 19 14.18 -2.92 -0.59
CA ILE A 19 12.89 -3.49 -0.99
C ILE A 19 13.08 -4.90 -1.55
N CYS A 20 14.08 -5.12 -2.41
CA CYS A 20 14.41 -6.44 -2.96
C CYS A 20 14.82 -7.46 -1.88
N GLY A 21 15.39 -6.98 -0.76
CA GLY A 21 15.77 -7.81 0.38
C GLY A 21 14.60 -8.26 1.26
N ILE A 22 13.48 -7.53 1.26
CA ILE A 22 12.33 -7.80 2.13
C ILE A 22 11.82 -9.25 2.03
N PRO A 23 11.57 -9.83 0.85
CA PRO A 23 11.09 -11.21 0.75
C PRO A 23 12.06 -12.23 1.33
N CYS A 24 13.37 -12.00 1.13
CA CYS A 24 14.40 -12.87 1.68
C CYS A 24 14.42 -12.85 3.21
N MET A 25 14.34 -11.65 3.80
CA MET A 25 14.27 -11.48 5.25
C MET A 25 12.98 -12.08 5.82
N ALA A 26 11.83 -11.87 5.17
CA ALA A 26 10.55 -12.43 5.59
C ALA A 26 10.59 -13.98 5.61
N VAL A 27 11.09 -14.62 4.56
CA VAL A 27 11.21 -16.09 4.51
C VAL A 27 12.14 -16.61 5.60
N LYS A 28 13.32 -15.98 5.80
CA LYS A 28 14.26 -16.37 6.84
C LYS A 28 13.70 -16.17 8.25
N SER A 29 12.98 -15.07 8.48
CA SER A 29 12.30 -14.82 9.76
C SER A 29 11.24 -15.89 10.04
N LEU A 30 10.40 -16.24 9.05
CA LEU A 30 9.39 -17.28 9.20
C LEU A 30 10.03 -18.66 9.44
N GLN A 31 11.11 -18.99 8.73
CA GLN A 31 11.86 -20.23 8.96
C GLN A 31 12.40 -20.29 10.39
N TYR A 32 12.98 -19.20 10.86
CA TYR A 32 13.52 -19.12 12.24
C TYR A 32 12.40 -19.26 13.27
N GLN A 33 11.32 -18.51 13.13
CA GLN A 33 10.18 -18.57 14.07
C GLN A 33 9.54 -19.97 14.08
N ALA A 34 9.35 -20.59 12.93
CA ALA A 34 8.80 -21.94 12.85
C ALA A 34 9.71 -22.95 13.56
N ASN A 35 11.02 -22.91 13.32
CA ASN A 35 11.98 -23.84 13.93
C ASN A 35 12.09 -23.67 15.46
N MET A 36 11.82 -22.46 15.98
CA MET A 36 11.83 -22.17 17.41
C MET A 36 10.49 -22.50 18.10
N THR A 37 9.44 -22.72 17.33
CA THR A 37 8.12 -23.06 17.87
C THR A 37 7.95 -24.58 17.91
N SER A 38 7.67 -25.12 19.09
CA SER A 38 7.33 -26.53 19.29
C SER A 38 6.05 -26.64 20.11
N LEU A 39 5.25 -27.65 19.82
CA LEU A 39 4.06 -28.00 20.57
C LEU A 39 4.09 -29.50 20.84
N ASN A 40 4.09 -29.91 22.13
CA ASN A 40 4.19 -31.32 22.55
C ASN A 40 5.40 -32.04 21.89
N ASP A 41 6.57 -31.42 21.94
CA ASP A 41 7.83 -31.89 21.33
C ASP A 41 7.83 -32.02 19.79
N ILE A 42 6.73 -31.65 19.14
CA ILE A 42 6.66 -31.60 17.67
C ILE A 42 7.02 -30.20 17.22
N ARG A 43 8.03 -30.08 16.36
CA ARG A 43 8.50 -28.81 15.83
C ARG A 43 7.72 -28.39 14.60
N PHE A 44 7.46 -27.08 14.51
CA PHE A 44 7.01 -26.46 13.26
C PHE A 44 8.17 -26.31 12.30
N GLY A 45 7.89 -26.38 11.02
CA GLY A 45 8.85 -26.13 9.94
C GLY A 45 8.24 -25.22 8.88
N PHE A 46 9.10 -24.47 8.22
CA PHE A 46 8.71 -23.65 7.07
C PHE A 46 9.74 -23.81 5.96
N ASN A 47 9.30 -24.30 4.80
CA ASN A 47 10.20 -24.56 3.67
C ASN A 47 9.65 -23.94 2.39
N CYS A 48 10.11 -22.73 2.09
CA CYS A 48 9.75 -22.00 0.89
C CYS A 48 10.98 -21.67 0.05
N SER A 49 10.90 -21.86 -1.27
CA SER A 49 11.97 -21.45 -2.15
C SER A 49 12.02 -19.91 -2.26
N MET A 50 13.23 -19.33 -2.16
CA MET A 50 13.46 -17.88 -2.20
C MET A 50 12.88 -17.23 -3.46
N MET A 51 13.05 -17.87 -4.62
CA MET A 51 12.56 -17.34 -5.89
C MET A 51 11.02 -17.26 -5.92
N ARG A 52 10.33 -18.28 -5.37
CA ARG A 52 8.86 -18.31 -5.29
C ARG A 52 8.34 -17.24 -4.34
N ALA A 53 9.02 -17.06 -3.21
CA ALA A 53 8.70 -16.01 -2.25
C ALA A 53 8.90 -14.62 -2.87
N TRP A 54 10.04 -14.39 -3.52
CA TRP A 54 10.34 -13.13 -4.17
C TRP A 54 9.32 -12.76 -5.24
N TRP A 55 8.97 -13.73 -6.10
CA TRP A 55 7.97 -13.52 -7.13
C TRP A 55 6.57 -13.25 -6.55
N GLY A 56 6.15 -14.04 -5.54
CA GLY A 56 4.81 -13.89 -4.91
C GLY A 56 4.68 -12.63 -4.07
N MET A 57 5.75 -12.24 -3.35
CA MET A 57 5.71 -11.11 -2.43
C MET A 57 5.97 -9.76 -3.09
N LEU A 58 6.82 -9.71 -4.11
CA LEU A 58 7.27 -8.48 -4.72
C LEU A 58 7.03 -8.45 -6.22
N GLY A 59 7.41 -9.47 -6.95
CA GLY A 59 7.34 -9.48 -8.41
C GLY A 59 5.93 -9.32 -8.94
N LEU A 60 5.00 -10.13 -8.48
CA LEU A 60 3.61 -10.11 -8.93
C LEU A 60 2.85 -8.83 -8.53
N PRO A 61 2.91 -8.34 -7.27
CA PRO A 61 2.28 -7.08 -6.90
C PRO A 61 2.81 -5.88 -7.67
N VAL A 62 4.13 -5.80 -7.85
CA VAL A 62 4.76 -4.70 -8.60
C VAL A 62 4.33 -4.74 -10.07
N LEU A 63 4.33 -5.91 -10.69
CA LEU A 63 3.90 -6.07 -12.07
C LEU A 63 2.42 -5.66 -12.25
N LEU A 64 1.54 -6.14 -11.37
CA LEU A 64 0.12 -5.77 -11.40
C LEU A 64 -0.08 -4.26 -11.19
N ALA A 65 0.65 -3.67 -10.25
CA ALA A 65 0.60 -2.23 -10.00
C ALA A 65 1.07 -1.44 -11.22
N LEU A 66 2.18 -1.82 -11.86
CA LEU A 66 2.68 -1.16 -13.07
C LEU A 66 1.68 -1.23 -14.24
N VAL A 67 1.10 -2.40 -14.50
CA VAL A 67 0.06 -2.57 -15.53
C VAL A 67 -1.15 -1.68 -15.22
N PHE A 68 -1.57 -1.65 -13.97
CA PHE A 68 -2.70 -0.84 -13.54
C PHE A 68 -2.42 0.66 -13.67
N TRP A 69 -1.25 1.15 -13.21
CA TRP A 69 -0.85 2.55 -13.36
C TRP A 69 -0.70 2.96 -14.81
N PHE A 70 -0.18 2.07 -15.66
CA PHE A 70 -0.10 2.32 -17.10
C PHE A 70 -1.49 2.45 -17.72
N ALA A 71 -2.44 1.60 -17.35
CA ALA A 71 -3.82 1.71 -17.80
C ALA A 71 -4.47 3.03 -17.37
N LEU A 72 -4.29 3.45 -16.10
CA LEU A 72 -4.78 4.74 -15.60
C LEU A 72 -4.16 5.92 -16.37
N TYR A 73 -2.87 5.87 -16.67
CA TYR A 73 -2.18 6.89 -17.46
C TYR A 73 -2.78 7.03 -18.86
N LEU A 74 -3.05 5.91 -19.54
CA LEU A 74 -3.70 5.94 -20.86
C LEU A 74 -5.11 6.56 -20.80
N ILE A 75 -5.90 6.21 -19.78
CA ILE A 75 -7.25 6.79 -19.59
C ILE A 75 -7.14 8.29 -19.35
N ALA A 76 -6.20 8.74 -18.51
CA ALA A 76 -6.00 10.16 -18.23
C ALA A 76 -5.62 10.98 -19.48
N GLN A 77 -4.87 10.40 -20.42
CA GLN A 77 -4.51 11.08 -21.68
C GLN A 77 -5.70 11.30 -22.62
N VAL A 78 -6.70 10.42 -22.59
CA VAL A 78 -7.89 10.51 -23.45
C VAL A 78 -8.86 11.59 -22.97
N THR A 79 -8.83 11.97 -21.70
CA THR A 79 -9.78 12.87 -21.06
C THR A 79 -9.22 14.30 -20.87
N THR A 80 -8.91 15.01 -21.96
CA THR A 80 -8.22 16.32 -21.92
C THR A 80 -9.14 17.55 -21.92
N SER A 81 -10.45 17.42 -21.78
CA SER A 81 -11.39 18.55 -21.78
C SER A 81 -11.39 19.30 -20.43
N ILE A 82 -11.15 20.61 -20.44
CA ILE A 82 -11.08 21.46 -19.25
C ILE A 82 -12.39 21.44 -18.42
N GLY A 83 -13.54 21.34 -19.09
CA GLY A 83 -14.85 21.22 -18.39
C GLY A 83 -15.07 19.87 -17.69
N GLY A 84 -14.29 18.85 -18.07
CA GLY A 84 -14.31 17.51 -17.46
C GLY A 84 -13.28 17.29 -16.34
N LEU A 85 -12.45 18.28 -15.99
CA LEU A 85 -11.30 18.10 -15.11
C LEU A 85 -11.72 17.58 -13.72
N PHE A 86 -12.77 18.14 -13.13
CA PHE A 86 -13.28 17.69 -11.84
C PHE A 86 -13.89 16.28 -11.93
N PHE A 87 -14.70 16.04 -12.98
CA PHE A 87 -15.30 14.72 -13.21
C PHE A 87 -14.23 13.66 -13.45
N ASN A 88 -13.18 13.99 -14.21
CA ASN A 88 -12.06 13.10 -14.46
C ASN A 88 -11.27 12.76 -13.19
N LEU A 89 -11.03 13.76 -12.31
CA LEU A 89 -10.35 13.51 -11.05
C LEU A 89 -11.15 12.55 -10.16
N VAL A 90 -12.47 12.75 -10.05
CA VAL A 90 -13.34 11.85 -9.28
C VAL A 90 -13.38 10.47 -9.90
N ALA A 91 -13.56 10.36 -11.21
CA ALA A 91 -13.60 9.09 -11.92
C ALA A 91 -12.27 8.31 -11.80
N LEU A 92 -11.11 8.99 -11.95
CA LEU A 92 -9.80 8.40 -11.79
C LEU A 92 -9.54 7.95 -10.35
N SER A 93 -10.01 8.72 -9.35
CA SER A 93 -9.86 8.33 -7.95
C SER A 93 -10.69 7.10 -7.60
N LEU A 94 -11.93 7.02 -8.07
CA LEU A 94 -12.78 5.83 -7.89
C LEU A 94 -12.18 4.61 -8.61
N LEU A 95 -11.74 4.79 -9.86
CA LEU A 95 -11.10 3.71 -10.62
C LEU A 95 -9.80 3.24 -9.96
N SER A 96 -9.02 4.16 -9.38
CA SER A 96 -7.80 3.82 -8.63
C SER A 96 -8.10 3.01 -7.37
N ALA A 97 -9.14 3.36 -6.63
CA ALA A 97 -9.56 2.62 -5.44
C ALA A 97 -10.01 1.19 -5.80
N ILE A 98 -10.84 1.04 -6.85
CA ILE A 98 -11.27 -0.28 -7.34
C ILE A 98 -10.08 -1.11 -7.80
N GLY A 99 -9.19 -0.52 -8.60
CA GLY A 99 -8.02 -1.23 -9.11
C GLY A 99 -7.05 -1.66 -8.02
N LEU A 100 -6.82 -0.83 -7.01
CA LEU A 100 -6.04 -1.19 -5.83
C LEU A 100 -6.67 -2.37 -5.08
N GLY A 101 -8.00 -2.40 -4.92
CA GLY A 101 -8.71 -3.52 -4.33
C GLY A 101 -8.51 -4.82 -5.08
N VAL A 102 -8.56 -4.77 -6.42
CA VAL A 102 -8.32 -5.93 -7.28
C VAL A 102 -6.86 -6.40 -7.17
N VAL A 103 -5.91 -5.49 -7.28
CA VAL A 103 -4.46 -5.81 -7.16
C VAL A 103 -4.15 -6.45 -5.80
N HIS A 104 -4.66 -5.87 -4.71
CA HIS A 104 -4.49 -6.43 -3.36
C HIS A 104 -5.16 -7.79 -3.22
N GLY A 105 -6.38 -7.96 -3.72
CA GLY A 105 -7.10 -9.23 -3.67
C GLY A 105 -6.37 -10.35 -4.39
N ILE A 106 -5.83 -10.09 -5.59
CA ILE A 106 -5.02 -11.03 -6.34
C ILE A 106 -3.73 -11.37 -5.59
N THR A 107 -3.03 -10.36 -5.08
CA THR A 107 -1.79 -10.52 -4.33
C THR A 107 -2.01 -11.38 -3.08
N TYR A 108 -3.05 -11.07 -2.31
CA TYR A 108 -3.41 -11.79 -1.09
C TYR A 108 -3.77 -13.26 -1.37
N SER A 109 -4.50 -13.52 -2.47
CA SER A 109 -4.83 -14.86 -2.90
C SER A 109 -3.62 -15.74 -3.23
N LYS A 110 -2.48 -15.16 -3.58
CA LYS A 110 -1.21 -15.86 -3.82
C LYS A 110 -0.35 -15.96 -2.57
N TRP A 111 -0.43 -14.97 -1.71
CA TRP A 111 0.31 -14.93 -0.45
C TRP A 111 -0.15 -15.99 0.55
N MET A 112 -1.47 -16.13 0.74
CA MET A 112 -2.02 -17.09 1.70
C MET A 112 -1.59 -18.54 1.42
N PRO A 113 -1.73 -19.08 0.18
CA PRO A 113 -1.22 -20.41 -0.13
C PRO A 113 0.29 -20.52 -0.03
N LEU A 114 1.04 -19.43 -0.36
CA LEU A 114 2.48 -19.45 -0.24
C LEU A 114 2.92 -19.64 1.24
N LEU A 115 2.27 -18.97 2.17
CA LEU A 115 2.55 -19.10 3.59
C LEU A 115 2.07 -20.45 4.12
N GLY A 116 0.81 -20.84 3.86
CA GLY A 116 0.21 -22.03 4.43
C GLY A 116 0.77 -23.34 3.86
N ASN A 117 0.93 -23.44 2.55
CA ASN A 117 1.37 -24.68 1.92
C ASN A 117 2.87 -24.99 2.12
N ASN A 118 3.65 -24.03 2.60
CA ASN A 118 5.06 -24.22 2.93
C ASN A 118 5.29 -24.41 4.44
N ALA A 119 4.24 -24.33 5.25
CA ALA A 119 4.28 -24.64 6.68
C ALA A 119 4.08 -26.13 6.93
N THR A 120 4.80 -26.69 7.91
CA THR A 120 4.72 -28.09 8.31
C THR A 120 4.63 -28.20 9.84
N PHE A 121 3.94 -29.21 10.33
CA PHE A 121 3.90 -29.56 11.73
C PHE A 121 4.23 -31.05 11.88
N GLY A 122 5.46 -31.33 12.28
CA GLY A 122 6.00 -32.68 12.26
C GLY A 122 5.98 -33.27 10.85
N ILE A 123 5.25 -34.38 10.68
CA ILE A 123 5.06 -35.05 9.38
C ILE A 123 3.90 -34.48 8.55
N HIS A 124 3.06 -33.63 9.16
CA HIS A 124 1.89 -33.06 8.49
C HIS A 124 2.23 -31.77 7.77
N LYS A 125 1.73 -31.65 6.53
CA LYS A 125 1.81 -30.43 5.73
C LYS A 125 0.48 -29.72 5.74
N PHE A 126 0.52 -28.40 5.96
CA PHE A 126 -0.68 -27.59 5.78
C PHE A 126 -0.99 -27.44 4.28
N SER A 127 -2.27 -27.41 3.94
CA SER A 127 -2.75 -27.15 2.59
C SER A 127 -3.86 -26.13 2.66
N ILE A 128 -3.62 -24.95 2.08
CA ILE A 128 -4.59 -23.86 1.99
C ILE A 128 -4.94 -23.66 0.51
N GLN A 129 -6.23 -23.76 0.21
CA GLN A 129 -6.78 -23.38 -1.09
C GLN A 129 -7.56 -22.09 -0.91
N VAL A 130 -7.22 -21.07 -1.68
CA VAL A 130 -7.83 -19.75 -1.58
C VAL A 130 -8.49 -19.40 -2.90
N ASN A 131 -9.75 -19.00 -2.82
CA ASN A 131 -10.50 -18.54 -3.98
C ASN A 131 -10.16 -17.06 -4.24
N VAL A 132 -9.59 -16.76 -5.41
CA VAL A 132 -9.21 -15.40 -5.82
C VAL A 132 -10.39 -14.43 -5.76
N LYS A 133 -11.58 -14.88 -6.17
CA LYS A 133 -12.79 -14.04 -6.18
C LYS A 133 -13.19 -13.59 -4.78
N GLU A 134 -13.10 -14.49 -3.79
CA GLU A 134 -13.42 -14.17 -2.40
C GLU A 134 -12.40 -13.20 -1.79
N CYS A 135 -11.11 -13.33 -2.13
CA CYS A 135 -10.09 -12.39 -1.72
C CYS A 135 -10.32 -11.00 -2.30
N ILE A 136 -10.64 -10.89 -3.59
CA ILE A 136 -10.97 -9.62 -4.23
C ILE A 136 -12.19 -9.00 -3.56
N LYS A 137 -13.23 -9.78 -3.30
CA LYS A 137 -14.46 -9.34 -2.63
C LYS A 137 -14.18 -8.80 -1.22
N GLY A 138 -13.35 -9.51 -0.45
CA GLY A 138 -12.92 -9.07 0.88
C GLY A 138 -12.13 -7.76 0.83
N CYS A 139 -11.18 -7.62 -0.09
CA CYS A 139 -10.41 -6.39 -0.26
C CYS A 139 -11.29 -5.21 -0.72
N MET A 140 -12.25 -5.46 -1.61
CA MET A 140 -13.22 -4.45 -2.04
C MET A 140 -14.12 -3.99 -0.90
N LEU A 141 -14.57 -4.92 -0.05
CA LEU A 141 -15.36 -4.61 1.13
C LEU A 141 -14.55 -3.76 2.13
N ALA A 142 -13.28 -4.12 2.36
CA ALA A 142 -12.38 -3.34 3.21
C ALA A 142 -12.17 -1.91 2.69
N ILE A 143 -12.01 -1.72 1.39
CA ILE A 143 -11.94 -0.37 0.79
C ILE A 143 -13.25 0.38 1.00
N LEU A 144 -14.39 -0.29 0.80
CA LEU A 144 -15.71 0.33 0.99
C LEU A 144 -15.93 0.80 2.43
N THR A 145 -15.47 0.04 3.43
CA THR A 145 -15.54 0.45 4.83
C THR A 145 -14.64 1.64 5.16
N MET A 146 -13.56 1.85 4.40
CA MET A 146 -12.67 3.01 4.56
C MET A 146 -13.21 4.30 3.93
N VAL A 147 -14.11 4.21 2.96
CA VAL A 147 -14.66 5.39 2.23
C VAL A 147 -15.23 6.47 3.17
N PRO A 148 -16.09 6.17 4.17
CA PRO A 148 -16.62 7.20 5.05
C PRO A 148 -15.53 7.94 5.83
N PHE A 149 -14.49 7.23 6.28
CA PHE A 149 -13.35 7.84 6.99
C PHE A 149 -12.57 8.77 6.06
N ILE A 150 -12.33 8.37 4.82
CA ILE A 150 -11.62 9.19 3.81
C ILE A 150 -12.41 10.46 3.52
N ILE A 151 -13.74 10.38 3.42
CA ILE A 151 -14.61 11.55 3.18
C ILE A 151 -14.52 12.52 4.36
N VAL A 152 -14.63 12.04 5.60
CA VAL A 152 -14.53 12.89 6.80
C VAL A 152 -13.16 13.55 6.90
N ILE A 153 -12.08 12.80 6.69
CA ILE A 153 -10.71 13.34 6.67
C ILE A 153 -10.56 14.39 5.57
N GLY A 154 -11.10 14.13 4.37
CA GLY A 154 -11.07 15.07 3.25
C GLY A 154 -11.76 16.40 3.57
N ILE A 155 -12.94 16.36 4.20
CA ILE A 155 -13.66 17.56 4.63
C ILE A 155 -12.86 18.33 5.69
N MET A 156 -12.22 17.64 6.63
CA MET A 156 -11.41 18.27 7.68
C MET A 156 -10.13 18.92 7.13
N ILE A 157 -9.49 18.31 6.12
CA ILE A 157 -8.24 18.80 5.55
C ILE A 157 -8.47 19.85 4.44
N ALA A 158 -9.66 19.89 3.83
CA ALA A 158 -9.96 20.79 2.73
C ALA A 158 -9.62 22.29 3.02
N PRO A 159 -9.96 22.89 4.17
CA PRO A 159 -9.61 24.29 4.48
C PRO A 159 -8.08 24.48 4.62
N VAL A 160 -7.39 23.48 5.16
CA VAL A 160 -5.92 23.51 5.30
C VAL A 160 -5.28 23.55 3.91
N PHE A 161 -5.76 22.73 2.99
CA PHE A 161 -5.26 22.66 1.63
C PHE A 161 -5.56 23.94 0.83
N GLN A 162 -6.75 24.51 0.99
CA GLN A 162 -7.14 25.76 0.34
C GLN A 162 -6.25 26.92 0.78
N GLN A 163 -5.97 27.06 2.07
CA GLN A 163 -5.06 28.10 2.57
C GLN A 163 -3.62 27.88 2.11
N LEU A 164 -3.13 26.65 2.13
CA LEU A 164 -1.79 26.33 1.63
C LEU A 164 -1.65 26.72 0.15
N MET A 165 -2.64 26.44 -0.66
CA MET A 165 -2.68 26.85 -2.07
C MET A 165 -2.69 28.38 -2.24
N MET A 166 -3.48 29.09 -1.42
CA MET A 166 -3.49 30.55 -1.44
C MET A 166 -2.12 31.15 -1.04
N MET A 167 -1.47 30.60 -0.01
CA MET A 167 -0.15 31.04 0.43
C MET A 167 0.91 30.82 -0.65
N THR A 168 0.90 29.67 -1.32
CA THR A 168 1.83 29.37 -2.41
C THR A 168 1.60 30.27 -3.61
N MET A 169 0.35 30.61 -3.95
CA MET A 169 0.03 31.54 -5.05
C MET A 169 0.43 32.99 -4.73
N LEU A 170 0.35 33.40 -3.47
CA LEU A 170 0.69 34.76 -3.02
C LEU A 170 2.19 34.93 -2.71
N GLY A 171 3.02 33.88 -2.86
CA GLY A 171 4.47 33.92 -2.60
C GLY A 171 4.85 34.23 -1.14
N ARG A 172 3.93 34.05 -0.19
CA ARG A 172 4.18 34.25 1.23
C ARG A 172 4.80 33.00 1.86
N SER A 173 6.12 33.00 2.00
CA SER A 173 6.86 31.91 2.66
C SER A 173 6.94 32.05 4.20
N ASP A 174 6.65 33.25 4.76
CA ASP A 174 6.94 33.55 6.15
C ASP A 174 5.85 33.12 7.15
N ALA A 175 4.71 32.66 6.69
CA ALA A 175 3.56 32.30 7.54
C ALA A 175 3.56 30.83 8.04
N GLY A 176 4.66 30.09 7.86
CA GLY A 176 4.69 28.65 8.10
C GLY A 176 4.42 28.24 9.56
N SER A 177 4.92 28.97 10.53
CA SER A 177 4.76 28.62 11.95
C SER A 177 3.36 28.95 12.49
N GLU A 178 2.79 30.11 12.14
CA GLU A 178 1.44 30.50 12.54
C GLU A 178 0.40 29.61 11.89
N PHE A 179 0.59 29.26 10.63
CA PHE A 179 -0.27 28.33 9.90
C PHE A 179 -0.32 26.95 10.56
N VAL A 180 0.83 26.39 10.93
CA VAL A 180 0.88 25.07 11.59
C VAL A 180 0.17 25.12 12.94
N LEU A 181 0.35 26.17 13.74
CA LEU A 181 -0.32 26.31 15.04
C LEU A 181 -1.84 26.45 14.92
N GLN A 182 -2.32 27.17 13.92
CA GLN A 182 -3.74 27.40 13.69
C GLN A 182 -4.47 26.09 13.29
N TYR A 183 -3.85 25.24 12.47
CA TYR A 183 -4.45 24.02 11.94
C TYR A 183 -4.00 22.74 12.66
N TYR A 184 -3.14 22.87 13.68
CA TYR A 184 -2.62 21.76 14.46
C TYR A 184 -3.73 20.82 15.00
N PRO A 185 -4.83 21.33 15.61
CA PRO A 185 -5.89 20.45 16.11
C PRO A 185 -6.59 19.63 15.00
N GLN A 186 -6.80 20.24 13.82
CA GLN A 186 -7.46 19.57 12.68
C GLN A 186 -6.53 18.49 12.07
N ILE A 187 -5.25 18.80 11.97
CA ILE A 187 -4.25 17.86 11.48
C ILE A 187 -4.16 16.67 12.44
N MET A 188 -4.07 16.90 13.74
CA MET A 188 -4.01 15.83 14.75
C MET A 188 -5.28 14.99 14.78
N ALA A 189 -6.46 15.61 14.66
CA ALA A 189 -7.72 14.88 14.58
C ALA A 189 -7.82 14.02 13.32
N SER A 190 -7.31 14.50 12.18
CA SER A 190 -7.26 13.71 10.94
C SER A 190 -6.32 12.51 11.04
N TYR A 191 -5.17 12.65 11.70
CA TYR A 191 -4.28 11.52 12.00
C TYR A 191 -4.92 10.51 12.93
N PHE A 192 -5.65 10.96 13.96
CA PHE A 192 -6.37 10.06 14.87
C PHE A 192 -7.45 9.27 14.13
N LEU A 193 -8.25 9.94 13.28
CA LEU A 193 -9.26 9.29 12.43
C LEU A 193 -8.64 8.29 11.45
N TYR A 194 -7.50 8.63 10.86
CA TYR A 194 -6.75 7.72 9.99
C TYR A 194 -6.30 6.46 10.75
N PHE A 195 -5.81 6.64 11.98
CA PHE A 195 -5.42 5.52 12.83
C PHE A 195 -6.61 4.62 13.20
N VAL A 196 -7.76 5.21 13.54
CA VAL A 196 -9.00 4.45 13.79
C VAL A 196 -9.44 3.70 12.54
N ALA A 197 -9.36 4.33 11.36
CA ALA A 197 -9.73 3.69 10.09
C ALA A 197 -8.87 2.44 9.76
N ILE A 198 -7.61 2.41 10.21
CA ILE A 198 -6.74 1.23 10.03
C ILE A 198 -7.12 0.09 10.98
N LEU A 199 -7.70 0.40 12.13
CA LEU A 199 -8.07 -0.60 13.14
C LEU A 199 -9.44 -1.26 12.88
N VAL A 200 -10.27 -0.69 12.01
CA VAL A 200 -11.57 -1.22 11.58
C VAL A 200 -11.42 -2.11 10.36
#